data_961186a0166f2745c1f7bb2ada6e8f69
#
_entry.id   961186a0166f2745c1f7bb2ada6e8f69
#
_cell.length_a   1.000
_cell.length_b   1.000
_cell.length_c   1.000
_cell.angle_alpha   90.00
_cell.angle_beta   90.00
_cell.angle_gamma   90.00
#
_symmetry.space_group_name_H-M   'P 1'
#
loop_
_entity.id
_entity.type
_entity.pdbx_description
1 polymer ?
#
loop_
_entity_poly.entity_id
_entity_poly.type
_entity_poly.pdbx_seq_one_letter_code
_entity_poly.pdbx_strand_id
1 'polypeptide(L)'
;GCAVAARYVNGRLVKAWTRSGKDITAAMRLVDDFPQELTESVDIEIRGELFGVGLSGANSQRLAAGHIRKKVPTVNKRLSFAAFQIFGFDVFEFEDRVMWRLEELGFKNIASRLLRTGIDEAPMIKRMFSQWEDSLLWPQYPTDGLVVKVNDQKLQAKLDKQAKTAPLWAFAIKNWS
;
A
#
# COMPACT_ATOMS: atom_id res chain seq x y z
N GLY A 1 9.54 4.44 -0.19
CA GLY A 1 8.98 4.39 1.18
C GLY A 1 9.48 3.22 1.99
N CYS A 2 8.85 2.97 3.12
CA CYS A 2 9.14 1.86 4.01
C CYS A 2 7.90 1.01 4.23
N ALA A 3 8.01 -0.31 4.03
CA ALA A 3 6.92 -1.24 4.27
C ALA A 3 6.57 -1.30 5.76
N VAL A 4 5.29 -1.22 6.07
CA VAL A 4 4.72 -1.28 7.41
C VAL A 4 3.56 -2.27 7.43
N ALA A 5 3.53 -3.12 8.44
CA ALA A 5 2.37 -3.91 8.81
C ALA A 5 1.79 -3.39 10.13
N ALA A 6 0.48 -3.48 10.30
CA ALA A 6 -0.18 -3.08 11.54
C ALA A 6 -1.38 -3.97 11.86
N ARG A 7 -1.55 -4.24 13.14
CA ARG A 7 -2.66 -5.01 13.69
C ARG A 7 -3.62 -4.11 14.45
N TYR A 8 -4.89 -4.29 14.16
CA TYR A 8 -6.01 -3.69 14.86
C TYR A 8 -6.83 -4.78 15.54
N VAL A 9 -7.25 -4.51 16.77
CA VAL A 9 -8.16 -5.35 17.55
C VAL A 9 -9.32 -4.47 18.01
N ASN A 10 -10.54 -4.90 17.76
CA ASN A 10 -11.75 -4.09 17.99
C ASN A 10 -11.63 -2.68 17.35
N GLY A 11 -11.05 -2.59 16.16
CA GLY A 11 -10.84 -1.34 15.44
C GLY A 11 -9.71 -0.46 15.98
N ARG A 12 -8.98 -0.85 17.03
CA ARG A 12 -7.92 -0.03 17.64
C ARG A 12 -6.53 -0.55 17.30
N LEU A 13 -5.62 0.35 16.96
CA LEU A 13 -4.24 0.02 16.69
C LEU A 13 -3.58 -0.59 17.94
N VAL A 14 -3.16 -1.86 17.81
CA VAL A 14 -2.43 -2.59 18.86
C VAL A 14 -0.94 -2.53 18.60
N LYS A 15 -0.51 -2.79 17.36
CA LYS A 15 0.90 -2.88 17.00
C LYS A 15 1.13 -2.52 15.55
N ALA A 16 2.26 -1.86 15.29
CA ALA A 16 2.81 -1.68 13.94
C ALA A 16 4.28 -2.15 13.91
N TRP A 17 4.69 -2.77 12.80
CA TRP A 17 6.04 -3.31 12.66
C TRP A 17 6.57 -3.22 11.23
N THR A 18 7.89 -3.25 11.10
CA THR A 18 8.61 -3.29 9.83
C THR A 18 8.61 -4.70 9.23
N ARG A 19 9.02 -4.83 7.97
CA ARG A 19 9.22 -6.14 7.30
C ARG A 19 10.15 -7.08 8.08
N SER A 20 11.14 -6.54 8.83
CA SER A 20 12.04 -7.31 9.68
C SER A 20 11.48 -7.63 11.08
N GLY A 21 10.23 -7.24 11.38
CA GLY A 21 9.56 -7.51 12.65
C GLY A 21 9.85 -6.47 13.76
N LYS A 22 10.61 -5.40 13.48
CA LYS A 22 10.86 -4.34 14.47
C LYS A 22 9.56 -3.62 14.79
N ASP A 23 9.25 -3.48 16.08
CA ASP A 23 8.13 -2.67 16.58
C ASP A 23 8.37 -1.18 16.31
N ILE A 24 7.43 -0.55 15.65
CA ILE A 24 7.43 0.87 15.29
C ILE A 24 6.10 1.54 15.65
N THR A 25 5.33 0.95 16.56
CA THR A 25 4.00 1.44 16.95
C THR A 25 4.03 2.90 17.39
N ALA A 26 4.98 3.27 18.25
CA ALA A 26 5.12 4.64 18.72
C ALA A 26 5.38 5.65 17.60
N ALA A 27 6.20 5.27 16.61
CA ALA A 27 6.50 6.10 15.44
C ALA A 27 5.26 6.25 14.55
N MET A 28 4.52 5.15 14.31
CA MET A 28 3.32 5.18 13.46
C MET A 28 2.15 5.95 14.09
N ARG A 29 2.07 6.00 15.43
CA ARG A 29 1.09 6.83 16.13
C ARG A 29 1.25 8.34 15.87
N LEU A 30 2.40 8.77 15.37
CA LEU A 30 2.72 10.17 15.07
C LEU A 30 2.60 10.53 13.58
N VAL A 31 2.05 9.62 12.78
CA VAL A 31 1.75 9.85 11.36
C VAL A 31 0.28 10.24 11.25
N ASP A 32 0.01 11.45 10.76
CA ASP A 32 -1.31 12.09 10.82
C ASP A 32 -2.42 11.30 10.12
N ASP A 33 -2.11 10.64 9.01
CA ASP A 33 -3.07 9.86 8.22
C ASP A 33 -3.01 8.34 8.45
N PHE A 34 -2.28 7.93 9.50
CA PHE A 34 -2.27 6.54 9.94
C PHE A 34 -3.32 6.34 11.04
N PRO A 35 -4.45 5.64 10.77
CA PRO A 35 -5.53 5.53 11.72
C PRO A 35 -5.10 4.87 13.04
N GLN A 36 -5.37 5.52 14.16
CA GLN A 36 -5.23 4.93 15.50
C GLN A 36 -6.47 4.10 15.86
N GLU A 37 -7.61 4.47 15.30
CA GLU A 37 -8.90 3.83 15.43
C GLU A 37 -9.55 3.78 14.04
N LEU A 38 -10.04 2.61 13.67
CA LEU A 38 -10.78 2.39 12.43
C LEU A 38 -12.22 2.86 12.58
N THR A 39 -12.89 3.08 11.48
CA THR A 39 -14.33 3.45 11.46
C THR A 39 -15.23 2.34 12.00
N GLU A 40 -14.72 1.11 12.10
CA GLU A 40 -15.46 -0.07 12.57
C GLU A 40 -14.63 -0.88 13.57
N SER A 41 -15.33 -1.56 14.50
CA SER A 41 -14.75 -2.48 15.49
C SER A 41 -14.46 -3.84 14.83
N VAL A 42 -13.30 -3.96 14.17
CA VAL A 42 -12.88 -5.17 13.48
C VAL A 42 -11.46 -5.59 13.91
N ASP A 43 -11.19 -6.88 13.80
CA ASP A 43 -9.87 -7.46 14.06
C ASP A 43 -9.19 -7.75 12.71
N ILE A 44 -8.21 -6.93 12.35
CA ILE A 44 -7.51 -7.05 11.06
C ILE A 44 -6.01 -6.79 11.18
N GLU A 45 -5.27 -7.30 10.23
CA GLU A 45 -3.91 -6.86 9.92
C GLU A 45 -3.92 -6.15 8.57
N ILE A 46 -3.25 -5.02 8.46
CA ILE A 46 -3.07 -4.30 7.20
C ILE A 46 -1.59 -4.23 6.84
N ARG A 47 -1.32 -4.12 5.55
CA ARG A 47 -0.01 -3.76 5.02
C ARG A 47 -0.10 -2.55 4.13
N GLY A 48 0.96 -1.76 4.18
CA GLY A 48 1.08 -0.54 3.41
C GLY A 48 2.50 -0.01 3.41
N GLU A 49 2.63 1.23 3.02
CA GLU A 49 3.91 1.90 2.89
C GLU A 49 3.88 3.28 3.54
N LEU A 50 4.85 3.55 4.41
CA LEU A 50 5.12 4.88 4.93
C LEU A 50 6.04 5.62 3.96
N PHE A 51 5.68 6.83 3.57
CA PHE A 51 6.42 7.62 2.59
C PHE A 51 6.46 9.12 2.93
N GLY A 52 7.42 9.83 2.36
CA GLY A 52 7.52 11.28 2.47
C GLY A 52 6.79 11.98 1.32
N VAL A 53 5.89 12.88 1.63
CA VAL A 53 5.10 13.66 0.67
C VAL A 53 5.96 14.75 0.03
N GLY A 54 5.82 14.94 -1.28
CA GLY A 54 6.51 15.98 -2.05
C GLY A 54 8.04 15.80 -2.14
N LEU A 55 8.50 14.55 -2.06
CA LEU A 55 9.91 14.18 -2.16
C LEU A 55 10.14 13.18 -3.30
N SER A 56 11.34 13.16 -3.86
CA SER A 56 11.78 12.08 -4.75
C SER A 56 11.81 10.74 -4.03
N GLY A 57 11.73 9.64 -4.75
CA GLY A 57 11.66 8.29 -4.19
C GLY A 57 12.73 8.00 -3.13
N ALA A 58 14.01 8.31 -3.42
CA ALA A 58 15.12 8.11 -2.49
C ALA A 58 15.01 8.99 -1.23
N ASN A 59 14.63 10.27 -1.38
CA ASN A 59 14.47 11.19 -0.24
C ASN A 59 13.24 10.84 0.59
N SER A 60 12.15 10.42 -0.06
CA SER A 60 10.96 9.91 0.60
C SER A 60 11.27 8.69 1.47
N GLN A 61 12.02 7.72 0.94
CA GLN A 61 12.45 6.55 1.68
C GLN A 61 13.36 6.91 2.87
N ARG A 62 14.34 7.83 2.69
CA ARG A 62 15.23 8.27 3.78
C ARG A 62 14.44 8.93 4.90
N LEU A 63 13.45 9.77 4.58
CA LEU A 63 12.60 10.41 5.57
C LEU A 63 11.80 9.39 6.37
N ALA A 64 11.12 8.45 5.69
CA ALA A 64 10.37 7.38 6.33
C ALA A 64 11.26 6.49 7.20
N ALA A 65 12.38 6.02 6.66
CA ALA A 65 13.34 5.19 7.40
C ALA A 65 13.96 5.93 8.60
N GLY A 66 14.25 7.23 8.47
CA GLY A 66 14.71 8.06 9.57
C GLY A 66 13.70 8.16 10.69
N HIS A 67 12.41 8.33 10.36
CA HIS A 67 11.33 8.42 11.34
C HIS A 67 11.19 7.13 12.16
N ILE A 68 11.11 5.97 11.51
CA ILE A 68 10.92 4.68 12.19
C ILE A 68 12.15 4.17 12.94
N ARG A 69 13.33 4.77 12.71
CA ARG A 69 14.57 4.43 13.45
C ARG A 69 14.79 5.24 14.71
N LYS A 70 14.11 6.38 14.87
CA LYS A 70 14.28 7.23 16.05
C LYS A 70 13.94 6.48 17.33
N LYS A 71 14.78 6.60 18.36
CA LYS A 71 14.50 6.09 19.71
C LYS A 71 13.32 6.83 20.35
N VAL A 72 13.26 8.14 20.12
CA VAL A 72 12.16 9.00 20.52
C VAL A 72 11.57 9.61 19.24
N PRO A 73 10.49 9.05 18.71
CA PRO A 73 9.86 9.57 17.50
C PRO A 73 9.22 10.94 17.76
N THR A 74 9.19 11.77 16.74
CA THR A 74 8.58 13.11 16.78
C THR A 74 7.62 13.26 15.62
N VAL A 75 6.57 14.06 15.78
CA VAL A 75 5.63 14.36 14.69
C VAL A 75 6.37 14.89 13.46
N ASN A 76 6.02 14.38 12.29
CA ASN A 76 6.53 14.87 11.01
C ASN A 76 5.38 14.91 9.98
N LYS A 77 4.88 16.10 9.72
CA LYS A 77 3.75 16.34 8.80
C LYS A 77 4.05 16.04 7.33
N ARG A 78 5.31 15.76 6.99
CA ARG A 78 5.71 15.33 5.65
C ARG A 78 5.64 13.82 5.45
N LEU A 79 5.20 13.07 6.45
CA LEU A 79 4.99 11.64 6.38
C LEU A 79 3.53 11.33 6.11
N SER A 80 3.30 10.32 5.28
CA SER A 80 2.00 9.80 4.92
C SER A 80 2.05 8.29 4.78
N PHE A 81 0.90 7.63 4.95
CA PHE A 81 0.79 6.17 4.86
C PHE A 81 -0.21 5.77 3.78
N ALA A 82 0.18 4.83 2.92
CA ALA A 82 -0.68 4.22 1.91
C ALA A 82 -0.90 2.74 2.24
N ALA A 83 -2.14 2.35 2.52
CA ALA A 83 -2.52 0.96 2.72
C ALA A 83 -2.84 0.28 1.37
N PHE A 84 -2.50 -1.01 1.24
CA PHE A 84 -2.77 -1.75 0.00
C PHE A 84 -3.16 -3.23 0.21
N GLN A 85 -3.21 -3.72 1.45
CA GLN A 85 -3.54 -5.13 1.73
C GLN A 85 -4.21 -5.29 3.10
N ILE A 86 -5.20 -6.17 3.20
CA ILE A 86 -5.91 -6.55 4.43
C ILE A 86 -5.79 -8.06 4.63
N PHE A 87 -5.57 -8.48 5.89
CA PHE A 87 -5.62 -9.86 6.33
C PHE A 87 -6.54 -10.01 7.55
N GLY A 88 -7.08 -11.20 7.76
CA GLY A 88 -7.92 -11.51 8.93
C GLY A 88 -9.37 -11.05 8.78
N PHE A 89 -9.78 -10.66 7.59
CA PHE A 89 -11.13 -10.31 7.22
C PHE A 89 -11.73 -11.34 6.24
N ASP A 90 -13.03 -11.23 5.93
CA ASP A 90 -13.68 -12.08 4.95
C ASP A 90 -12.92 -12.10 3.63
N VAL A 91 -12.97 -13.24 2.95
CA VAL A 91 -12.33 -13.40 1.64
C VAL A 91 -13.02 -12.47 0.63
N PHE A 92 -12.31 -11.47 0.17
CA PHE A 92 -12.79 -10.62 -0.91
C PHE A 92 -12.80 -11.41 -2.23
N GLU A 93 -13.82 -11.21 -3.03
CA GLU A 93 -13.88 -11.85 -4.35
C GLU A 93 -12.94 -11.15 -5.34
N PHE A 94 -12.78 -9.82 -5.21
CA PHE A 94 -11.99 -8.99 -6.11
C PHE A 94 -11.04 -8.05 -5.35
N GLU A 95 -9.88 -7.76 -5.94
CA GLU A 95 -8.85 -6.89 -5.39
C GLU A 95 -9.31 -5.42 -5.23
N ASP A 96 -10.13 -4.91 -6.15
CA ASP A 96 -10.70 -3.57 -6.06
C ASP A 96 -11.60 -3.41 -4.82
N ARG A 97 -12.23 -4.49 -4.34
CA ARG A 97 -12.99 -4.50 -3.10
C ARG A 97 -12.12 -4.34 -1.87
N VAL A 98 -10.89 -4.86 -1.89
CA VAL A 98 -9.90 -4.64 -0.83
C VAL A 98 -9.57 -3.15 -0.72
N MET A 99 -9.32 -2.48 -1.85
CA MET A 99 -9.02 -1.05 -1.88
C MET A 99 -10.18 -0.21 -1.36
N TRP A 100 -11.39 -0.50 -1.82
CA TRP A 100 -12.60 0.18 -1.34
C TRP A 100 -12.81 -0.03 0.17
N ARG A 101 -12.60 -1.25 0.66
CA ARG A 101 -12.71 -1.57 2.08
C ARG A 101 -11.69 -0.82 2.94
N LEU A 102 -10.48 -0.64 2.46
CA LEU A 102 -9.46 0.19 3.14
C LEU A 102 -9.93 1.64 3.29
N GLU A 103 -10.54 2.23 2.26
CA GLU A 103 -11.11 3.58 2.33
C GLU A 103 -12.23 3.66 3.37
N GLU A 104 -13.18 2.70 3.39
CA GLU A 104 -14.25 2.63 4.38
C GLU A 104 -13.72 2.55 5.81
N LEU A 105 -12.62 1.83 6.04
CA LEU A 105 -11.98 1.68 7.35
C LEU A 105 -11.19 2.93 7.79
N GLY A 106 -11.05 3.94 6.92
CA GLY A 106 -10.44 5.22 7.25
C GLY A 106 -9.04 5.45 6.71
N PHE A 107 -8.51 4.56 5.84
CA PHE A 107 -7.23 4.79 5.16
C PHE A 107 -7.42 5.73 3.96
N LYS A 108 -6.59 6.76 3.85
CA LYS A 108 -6.81 7.87 2.92
C LYS A 108 -6.06 7.77 1.60
N ASN A 109 -4.91 7.11 1.60
CA ASN A 109 -4.02 7.08 0.44
C ASN A 109 -4.17 5.75 -0.29
N ILE A 110 -5.14 5.68 -1.17
CA ILE A 110 -5.42 4.51 -2.00
C ILE A 110 -5.26 4.89 -3.47
N ALA A 111 -4.24 4.35 -4.12
CA ALA A 111 -3.96 4.58 -5.54
C ALA A 111 -4.21 3.30 -6.33
N SER A 112 -5.42 3.11 -6.81
CA SER A 112 -5.79 1.98 -7.66
C SER A 112 -6.78 2.38 -8.75
N ARG A 113 -6.75 1.66 -9.87
CA ARG A 113 -7.71 1.79 -10.95
C ARG A 113 -8.04 0.41 -11.51
N LEU A 114 -9.31 0.08 -11.52
CA LEU A 114 -9.80 -1.13 -12.18
C LEU A 114 -9.76 -0.95 -13.70
N LEU A 115 -9.12 -1.88 -14.40
CA LEU A 115 -9.21 -2.02 -15.84
C LEU A 115 -10.25 -3.09 -16.14
N ARG A 116 -11.24 -2.75 -16.99
CA ARG A 116 -12.27 -3.70 -17.40
C ARG A 116 -11.75 -4.56 -18.56
N THR A 117 -11.92 -5.87 -18.43
CA THR A 117 -11.57 -6.86 -19.47
C THR A 117 -12.51 -6.80 -20.67
N GLY A 118 -12.04 -7.25 -21.84
CA GLY A 118 -12.80 -7.31 -23.08
C GLY A 118 -12.35 -6.33 -24.15
N ILE A 119 -11.38 -5.49 -23.84
CA ILE A 119 -10.63 -4.63 -24.77
C ILE A 119 -9.17 -5.00 -24.57
N ASP A 120 -8.32 -4.81 -25.56
CA ASP A 120 -6.88 -5.05 -25.43
C ASP A 120 -6.32 -4.22 -24.26
N GLU A 121 -6.05 -4.85 -23.12
CA GLU A 121 -5.58 -4.18 -21.90
C GLU A 121 -4.15 -3.65 -22.02
N ALA A 122 -3.33 -4.24 -22.90
CA ALA A 122 -1.93 -3.86 -23.04
C ALA A 122 -1.74 -2.39 -23.46
N PRO A 123 -2.49 -1.83 -24.44
CA PRO A 123 -2.43 -0.41 -24.73
C PRO A 123 -2.88 0.48 -23.58
N MET A 124 -3.88 0.05 -22.78
CA MET A 124 -4.35 0.81 -21.64
C MET A 124 -3.29 0.87 -20.54
N ILE A 125 -2.65 -0.25 -20.23
CA ILE A 125 -1.56 -0.33 -19.26
C ILE A 125 -0.39 0.54 -19.72
N LYS A 126 0.00 0.46 -20.99
CA LYS A 126 1.05 1.29 -21.58
C LYS A 126 0.74 2.78 -21.48
N ARG A 127 -0.51 3.17 -21.77
CA ARG A 127 -0.97 4.57 -21.63
C ARG A 127 -0.91 5.04 -20.18
N MET A 128 -1.36 4.21 -19.23
CA MET A 128 -1.29 4.55 -17.80
C MET A 128 0.16 4.70 -17.33
N PHE A 129 1.06 3.84 -17.79
CA PHE A 129 2.47 3.93 -17.47
C PHE A 129 3.07 5.24 -18.01
N SER A 130 2.80 5.60 -19.27
CA SER A 130 3.22 6.89 -19.84
C SER A 130 2.67 8.08 -19.05
N GLN A 131 1.38 8.06 -18.65
CA GLN A 131 0.81 9.09 -17.80
C GLN A 131 1.49 9.18 -16.42
N TRP A 132 1.91 8.05 -15.86
CA TRP A 132 2.66 8.03 -14.63
C TRP A 132 4.09 8.60 -14.82
N GLU A 133 4.80 8.26 -15.87
CA GLU A 133 6.11 8.83 -16.23
C GLU A 133 6.03 10.35 -16.39
N ASP A 134 4.96 10.84 -17.02
CA ASP A 134 4.70 12.28 -17.21
C ASP A 134 4.16 12.98 -15.94
N SER A 135 4.11 12.28 -14.80
CA SER A 135 3.55 12.78 -13.53
C SER A 135 2.08 13.25 -13.63
N LEU A 136 1.32 12.70 -14.54
CA LEU A 136 -0.12 12.96 -14.72
C LEU A 136 -0.99 11.96 -13.96
N LEU A 137 -0.45 10.80 -13.62
CA LEU A 137 -1.13 9.76 -12.86
C LEU A 137 -0.48 9.60 -11.49
N TRP A 138 -1.24 9.87 -10.43
CA TRP A 138 -0.81 9.75 -9.02
C TRP A 138 0.50 10.47 -8.65
N PRO A 139 0.67 11.75 -9.05
CA PRO A 139 1.92 12.48 -8.86
C PRO A 139 2.30 12.70 -7.38
N GLN A 140 1.35 12.53 -6.47
CA GLN A 140 1.56 12.67 -5.02
C GLN A 140 2.33 11.49 -4.41
N TYR A 141 2.41 10.35 -5.10
CA TYR A 141 3.10 9.17 -4.58
C TYR A 141 4.52 9.06 -5.16
N PRO A 142 5.55 9.01 -4.32
CA PRO A 142 6.95 8.87 -4.75
C PRO A 142 7.27 7.41 -5.09
N THR A 143 6.68 6.88 -6.15
CA THR A 143 6.82 5.50 -6.60
C THR A 143 7.88 5.37 -7.71
N ASP A 144 8.42 4.16 -7.86
CA ASP A 144 9.37 3.80 -8.92
C ASP A 144 8.71 3.03 -10.08
N GLY A 145 7.38 2.95 -10.07
CA GLY A 145 6.60 2.27 -11.10
C GLY A 145 5.17 1.99 -10.70
N LEU A 146 4.52 1.17 -11.51
CA LEU A 146 3.15 0.70 -11.31
C LEU A 146 3.15 -0.82 -11.07
N VAL A 147 2.19 -1.29 -10.28
CA VAL A 147 1.93 -2.73 -10.12
C VAL A 147 0.60 -3.06 -10.77
N VAL A 148 0.61 -3.98 -11.72
CA VAL A 148 -0.58 -4.54 -12.35
C VAL A 148 -0.91 -5.86 -11.66
N LYS A 149 -2.17 -6.02 -11.25
CA LYS A 149 -2.64 -7.21 -10.53
C LYS A 149 -3.87 -7.79 -11.22
N VAL A 150 -4.00 -9.11 -11.16
CA VAL A 150 -5.26 -9.79 -11.48
C VAL A 150 -6.29 -9.41 -10.43
N ASN A 151 -7.47 -8.94 -10.84
CA ASN A 151 -8.51 -8.48 -9.91
C ASN A 151 -9.24 -9.64 -9.22
N ASP A 152 -9.42 -10.78 -9.87
CA ASP A 152 -10.09 -11.96 -9.32
C ASP A 152 -9.18 -12.69 -8.31
N GLN A 153 -9.58 -12.70 -7.04
CA GLN A 153 -8.78 -13.29 -5.95
C GLN A 153 -8.77 -14.84 -5.99
N LYS A 154 -9.79 -15.49 -6.54
CA LYS A 154 -9.77 -16.96 -6.75
C LYS A 154 -8.73 -17.31 -7.79
N LEU A 155 -8.64 -16.51 -8.86
CA LEU A 155 -7.62 -16.68 -9.89
C LEU A 155 -6.22 -16.38 -9.32
N GLN A 156 -6.05 -15.35 -8.48
CA GLN A 156 -4.79 -15.09 -7.76
C GLN A 156 -4.35 -16.35 -6.97
N ALA A 157 -5.24 -16.90 -6.14
CA ALA A 157 -4.94 -18.08 -5.32
C ALA A 157 -4.61 -19.33 -6.17
N LYS A 158 -5.24 -19.49 -7.35
CA LYS A 158 -4.92 -20.55 -8.30
C LYS A 158 -3.52 -20.38 -8.90
N LEU A 159 -3.17 -19.17 -9.28
CA LEU A 159 -1.86 -18.83 -9.85
C LEU A 159 -0.74 -18.98 -8.80
N ASP A 160 -0.99 -18.62 -7.54
CA ASP A 160 -0.03 -18.79 -6.45
C ASP A 160 0.38 -20.24 -6.21
N LYS A 161 -0.54 -21.20 -6.40
CA LYS A 161 -0.20 -22.64 -6.31
C LYS A 161 0.84 -23.08 -7.35
N GLN A 162 1.02 -22.33 -8.41
CA GLN A 162 1.99 -22.57 -9.49
C GLN A 162 3.26 -21.75 -9.33
N ALA A 163 3.25 -20.74 -8.42
CA ALA A 163 4.35 -19.84 -8.20
C ALA A 163 5.49 -20.51 -7.41
N LYS A 164 6.74 -20.35 -7.88
CA LYS A 164 7.93 -20.88 -7.18
C LYS A 164 8.58 -19.84 -6.26
N THR A 165 8.62 -18.58 -6.66
CA THR A 165 9.37 -17.52 -5.96
C THR A 165 8.63 -16.19 -5.88
N ALA A 166 7.82 -15.86 -6.86
CA ALA A 166 7.08 -14.60 -6.94
C ALA A 166 5.65 -14.86 -7.39
N PRO A 167 4.66 -14.04 -6.98
CA PRO A 167 3.28 -14.21 -7.40
C PRO A 167 3.16 -14.11 -8.93
N LEU A 168 2.39 -15.03 -9.54
CA LEU A 168 2.11 -15.02 -10.98
C LEU A 168 0.93 -14.11 -11.36
N TRP A 169 0.23 -13.57 -10.37
CA TRP A 169 -0.95 -12.72 -10.53
C TRP A 169 -0.65 -11.21 -10.45
N ALA A 170 0.62 -10.85 -10.23
CA ALA A 170 1.04 -9.46 -10.16
C ALA A 170 2.38 -9.27 -10.85
N PHE A 171 2.54 -8.15 -11.54
CA PHE A 171 3.84 -7.74 -12.08
C PHE A 171 4.05 -6.23 -11.92
N ALA A 172 5.29 -5.85 -11.71
CA ALA A 172 5.70 -4.45 -11.59
C ALA A 172 6.26 -3.95 -12.92
N ILE A 173 5.81 -2.76 -13.32
CA ILE A 173 6.39 -2.00 -14.42
C ILE A 173 7.17 -0.87 -13.80
N LYS A 174 8.48 -0.83 -14.04
CA LYS A 174 9.39 0.18 -13.46
C LYS A 174 10.06 0.99 -14.54
N ASN A 175 10.36 2.24 -14.23
CA ASN A 175 11.27 3.03 -15.04
C ASN A 175 12.71 2.67 -14.67
N TRP A 176 13.50 2.27 -15.66
CA TRP A 176 14.92 1.90 -15.53
C TRP A 176 15.84 3.06 -15.94
N SER A 177 15.42 4.30 -15.67
CA SER A 177 16.28 5.47 -15.90
C SER A 177 17.28 5.68 -14.76
#